data_a45b9656459d4920867f280755c7c991
#
_entry.id   a45b9656459d4920867f280755c7c991
#
_cell.length_a   1.000
_cell.length_b   1.000
_cell.length_c   1.000
_cell.angle_alpha   90.00
_cell.angle_beta   90.00
_cell.angle_gamma   90.00
#
_symmetry.space_group_name_H-M   'P 1'
#
loop_
_entity.id
_entity.type
_entity.pdbx_description
1 polymer ?
#
loop_
_entity_poly.entity_id
_entity_poly.type
_entity_poly.pdbx_seq_one_letter_code
_entity_poly.pdbx_strand_id
1 'polypeptide(L)'
;MFREVIPDLSQTAYVIAPDLPGFGESDVLLSVSFPAFGRAISELLDHLGIGQQYIYLHDFEAPVGFHIAMQAPERVLGLIVQNANAHQTRFGPQWAETQAYWTHPTEENQAAATAHLTFEGTRDQYLANVPPDVAARIPAERWEEDWRVICLPGRMDTQRALIAGYSRYVAQFDAIADYLARWQPPSLMLWGRHDAFFDLAETLSWMQALPRMEAHIFDAGHLLLETHSAPAASLMLDFIRRAKEKSKERVRA
;
A
#
# COMPACT_ATOMS: atom_id res chain seq x y z
N MET A 1 2.90 -7.85 -8.18
CA MET A 1 3.16 -8.27 -6.79
C MET A 1 2.18 -9.34 -6.29
N PHE A 2 0.84 -9.18 -6.37
CA PHE A 2 -0.15 -10.08 -5.71
C PHE A 2 -0.39 -11.45 -6.37
N ARG A 3 0.06 -11.70 -7.58
CA ARG A 3 -0.25 -12.92 -8.36
C ARG A 3 0.02 -14.24 -7.65
N GLU A 4 1.05 -14.29 -6.79
CA GLU A 4 1.43 -15.52 -6.08
C GLU A 4 0.56 -15.78 -4.84
N VAL A 5 -0.09 -14.75 -4.26
CA VAL A 5 -0.93 -14.90 -3.07
C VAL A 5 -2.42 -15.03 -3.39
N ILE A 6 -2.86 -14.54 -4.54
CA ILE A 6 -4.27 -14.59 -4.97
C ILE A 6 -4.81 -16.03 -4.98
N PRO A 7 -4.12 -17.05 -5.55
CA PRO A 7 -4.62 -18.42 -5.59
C PRO A 7 -4.92 -18.99 -4.20
N ASP A 8 -4.05 -18.72 -3.23
CA ASP A 8 -4.24 -19.20 -1.85
C ASP A 8 -5.37 -18.45 -1.15
N LEU A 9 -5.38 -17.11 -1.23
CA LEU A 9 -6.41 -16.29 -0.60
C LEU A 9 -7.81 -16.56 -1.17
N SER A 10 -7.90 -16.83 -2.47
CA SER A 10 -9.17 -17.10 -3.16
C SER A 10 -9.90 -18.36 -2.68
N GLN A 11 -9.20 -19.26 -1.99
CA GLN A 11 -9.81 -20.43 -1.35
C GLN A 11 -10.69 -20.05 -0.13
N THR A 12 -10.50 -18.87 0.44
CA THR A 12 -11.17 -18.45 1.69
C THR A 12 -11.94 -17.15 1.56
N ALA A 13 -11.60 -16.32 0.59
CA ALA A 13 -12.16 -14.99 0.38
C ALA A 13 -12.35 -14.70 -1.11
N TYR A 14 -13.30 -13.83 -1.44
CA TYR A 14 -13.37 -13.23 -2.76
C TYR A 14 -12.27 -12.16 -2.84
N VAL A 15 -11.25 -12.40 -3.65
CA VAL A 15 -10.09 -11.51 -3.79
C VAL A 15 -10.33 -10.52 -4.91
N ILE A 16 -10.19 -9.24 -4.60
CA ILE A 16 -10.29 -8.13 -5.56
C ILE A 16 -8.94 -7.42 -5.56
N ALA A 17 -8.23 -7.48 -6.67
CA ALA A 17 -6.93 -6.84 -6.88
C ALA A 17 -6.99 -5.98 -8.16
N PRO A 18 -7.66 -4.82 -8.13
CA PRO A 18 -7.77 -3.96 -9.30
C PRO A 18 -6.46 -3.23 -9.54
N ASP A 19 -6.11 -3.03 -10.79
CA ASP A 19 -5.15 -1.99 -11.12
C ASP A 19 -5.77 -0.63 -10.79
N LEU A 20 -5.08 0.22 -10.04
CA LEU A 20 -5.56 1.56 -9.77
C LEU A 20 -5.65 2.39 -11.06
N PRO A 21 -6.51 3.40 -11.14
CA PRO A 21 -6.62 4.23 -12.34
C PRO A 21 -5.28 4.78 -12.80
N GLY A 22 -4.91 4.52 -14.05
CA GLY A 22 -3.60 4.90 -14.62
C GLY A 22 -2.44 3.97 -14.26
N PHE A 23 -2.74 2.81 -13.65
CA PHE A 23 -1.80 1.71 -13.43
C PHE A 23 -2.26 0.48 -14.22
N GLY A 24 -1.34 -0.45 -14.46
CA GLY A 24 -1.65 -1.70 -15.14
C GLY A 24 -2.47 -1.51 -16.41
N GLU A 25 -3.58 -2.21 -16.51
CA GLU A 25 -4.51 -2.13 -17.66
C GLU A 25 -5.67 -1.13 -17.44
N SER A 26 -5.75 -0.48 -16.26
CA SER A 26 -6.81 0.49 -15.96
C SER A 26 -6.63 1.81 -16.72
N ASP A 27 -7.76 2.42 -17.11
CA ASP A 27 -7.77 3.73 -17.75
C ASP A 27 -7.24 4.84 -16.84
N VAL A 28 -6.67 5.88 -17.45
CA VAL A 28 -6.23 7.10 -16.75
C VAL A 28 -7.43 7.98 -16.45
N LEU A 29 -7.57 8.46 -15.21
CA LEU A 29 -8.59 9.44 -14.86
C LEU A 29 -8.23 10.84 -15.35
N LEU A 30 -9.24 11.63 -15.70
CA LEU A 30 -9.09 13.06 -16.02
C LEU A 30 -8.55 13.87 -14.83
N SER A 31 -8.89 13.47 -13.60
CA SER A 31 -8.40 14.10 -12.36
C SER A 31 -7.73 13.07 -11.50
N VAL A 32 -6.40 13.10 -11.49
CA VAL A 32 -5.57 12.17 -10.72
C VAL A 32 -5.43 12.67 -9.28
N SER A 33 -5.91 11.88 -8.34
CA SER A 33 -5.71 12.09 -6.90
C SER A 33 -6.08 10.84 -6.11
N PHE A 34 -5.49 10.63 -4.93
CA PHE A 34 -5.84 9.51 -4.05
C PHE A 34 -7.33 9.47 -3.67
N PRO A 35 -8.01 10.59 -3.35
CA PRO A 35 -9.47 10.57 -3.15
C PRO A 35 -10.27 10.18 -4.40
N ALA A 36 -9.81 10.56 -5.61
CA ALA A 36 -10.49 10.13 -6.83
C ALA A 36 -10.33 8.62 -7.06
N PHE A 37 -9.15 8.08 -6.78
CA PHE A 37 -8.90 6.63 -6.82
C PHE A 37 -9.74 5.89 -5.78
N GLY A 38 -9.77 6.40 -4.55
CA GLY A 38 -10.61 5.82 -3.49
C GLY A 38 -12.09 5.76 -3.86
N ARG A 39 -12.63 6.82 -4.51
CA ARG A 39 -14.01 6.80 -5.01
C ARG A 39 -14.21 5.76 -6.11
N ALA A 40 -13.30 5.68 -7.08
CA ALA A 40 -13.39 4.69 -8.16
C ALA A 40 -13.40 3.25 -7.62
N ILE A 41 -12.55 2.96 -6.64
CA ILE A 41 -12.54 1.64 -5.99
C ILE A 41 -13.80 1.43 -5.13
N SER A 42 -14.30 2.44 -4.41
CA SER A 42 -15.56 2.32 -3.67
C SER A 42 -16.75 2.02 -4.60
N GLU A 43 -16.84 2.70 -5.73
CA GLU A 43 -17.86 2.45 -6.76
C GLU A 43 -17.74 1.03 -7.34
N LEU A 44 -16.52 0.54 -7.57
CA LEU A 44 -16.28 -0.84 -7.98
C LEU A 44 -16.80 -1.84 -6.92
N LEU A 45 -16.47 -1.63 -5.65
CA LEU A 45 -16.92 -2.49 -4.55
C LEU A 45 -18.45 -2.50 -4.43
N ASP A 46 -19.10 -1.34 -4.57
CA ASP A 46 -20.55 -1.22 -4.55
C ASP A 46 -21.20 -1.90 -5.76
N HIS A 47 -20.60 -1.77 -6.95
CA HIS A 47 -21.06 -2.45 -8.16
C HIS A 47 -20.97 -3.99 -8.03
N LEU A 48 -19.93 -4.47 -7.36
CA LEU A 48 -19.74 -5.90 -7.07
C LEU A 48 -20.58 -6.40 -5.89
N GLY A 49 -21.32 -5.53 -5.21
CA GLY A 49 -22.13 -5.88 -4.06
C GLY A 49 -21.33 -6.23 -2.80
N ILE A 50 -20.10 -5.72 -2.68
CA ILE A 50 -19.21 -5.99 -1.54
C ILE A 50 -19.60 -5.10 -0.37
N GLY A 51 -20.24 -5.68 0.64
CA GLY A 51 -20.69 -4.96 1.85
C GLY A 51 -19.61 -4.79 2.90
N GLN A 52 -18.68 -5.73 3.03
CA GLN A 52 -17.58 -5.70 4.00
C GLN A 52 -16.31 -6.29 3.40
N GLN A 53 -15.15 -5.72 3.76
CA GLN A 53 -13.85 -6.12 3.20
C GLN A 53 -12.70 -6.03 4.21
N TYR A 54 -11.68 -6.82 3.98
CA TYR A 54 -10.32 -6.55 4.44
C TYR A 54 -9.64 -5.64 3.43
N ILE A 55 -8.84 -4.69 3.90
CA ILE A 55 -8.12 -3.76 3.03
C ILE A 55 -6.62 -4.04 3.18
N TYR A 56 -5.96 -4.26 2.04
CA TYR A 56 -4.51 -4.34 1.97
C TYR A 56 -3.94 -2.95 1.67
N LEU A 57 -3.06 -2.49 2.54
CA LEU A 57 -2.42 -1.18 2.48
C LEU A 57 -0.94 -1.36 2.16
N HIS A 58 -0.50 -0.83 1.03
CA HIS A 58 0.88 -0.82 0.61
C HIS A 58 1.15 0.46 -0.20
N ASP A 59 2.27 1.12 0.03
CA ASP A 59 2.72 2.30 -0.73
C ASP A 59 1.55 3.26 -1.11
N PHE A 60 1.36 3.52 -2.39
CA PHE A 60 0.29 4.41 -2.92
C PHE A 60 -1.13 3.84 -2.76
N GLU A 61 -1.29 2.55 -2.51
CA GLU A 61 -2.56 1.95 -2.15
C GLU A 61 -2.99 2.33 -0.72
N ALA A 62 -2.06 2.67 0.18
CA ALA A 62 -2.41 3.07 1.54
C ALA A 62 -3.29 4.35 1.59
N PRO A 63 -2.98 5.46 0.89
CA PRO A 63 -3.88 6.61 0.77
C PRO A 63 -5.27 6.26 0.23
N VAL A 64 -5.34 5.35 -0.76
CA VAL A 64 -6.59 4.89 -1.35
C VAL A 64 -7.37 4.04 -0.36
N GLY A 65 -6.71 3.09 0.29
CA GLY A 65 -7.31 2.22 1.31
C GLY A 65 -7.83 2.99 2.52
N PHE A 66 -7.11 4.01 3.00
CA PHE A 66 -7.60 4.88 4.07
C PHE A 66 -8.77 5.75 3.64
N HIS A 67 -8.79 6.23 2.40
CA HIS A 67 -9.97 6.94 1.91
C HIS A 67 -11.22 6.05 1.99
N ILE A 68 -11.14 4.79 1.55
CA ILE A 68 -12.24 3.82 1.63
C ILE A 68 -12.60 3.52 3.09
N ALA A 69 -11.60 3.24 3.92
CA ALA A 69 -11.80 2.86 5.32
C ALA A 69 -12.46 3.98 6.15
N MET A 70 -12.07 5.22 5.93
CA MET A 70 -12.61 6.38 6.66
C MET A 70 -14.00 6.79 6.17
N GLN A 71 -14.35 6.53 4.91
CA GLN A 71 -15.69 6.78 4.36
C GLN A 71 -16.75 5.81 4.91
N ALA A 72 -16.40 4.55 5.12
CA ALA A 72 -17.31 3.51 5.60
C ALA A 72 -16.60 2.57 6.60
N PRO A 73 -16.26 3.06 7.80
CA PRO A 73 -15.46 2.31 8.77
C PRO A 73 -16.11 1.00 9.22
N GLU A 74 -17.43 0.94 9.25
CA GLU A 74 -18.21 -0.24 9.62
C GLU A 74 -18.11 -1.37 8.58
N ARG A 75 -17.67 -1.07 7.35
CA ARG A 75 -17.42 -2.05 6.28
C ARG A 75 -16.04 -2.69 6.39
N VAL A 76 -15.14 -2.18 7.24
CA VAL A 76 -13.77 -2.67 7.38
C VAL A 76 -13.71 -3.83 8.36
N LEU A 77 -13.46 -5.04 7.86
CA LEU A 77 -13.25 -6.25 8.67
C LEU A 77 -11.86 -6.31 9.29
N GLY A 78 -10.89 -5.68 8.67
CA GLY A 78 -9.51 -5.59 9.13
C GLY A 78 -8.58 -4.97 8.11
N LEU A 79 -7.37 -4.64 8.55
CA LEU A 79 -6.30 -4.06 7.74
C LEU A 79 -5.14 -5.04 7.64
N ILE A 80 -4.58 -5.17 6.44
CA ILE A 80 -3.30 -5.83 6.20
C ILE A 80 -2.35 -4.74 5.72
N VAL A 81 -1.29 -4.47 6.48
CA VAL A 81 -0.35 -3.37 6.22
C VAL A 81 0.98 -3.96 5.76
N GLN A 82 1.40 -3.61 4.56
CA GLN A 82 2.73 -3.89 4.04
C GLN A 82 3.43 -2.58 3.71
N ASN A 83 4.57 -2.30 4.34
CA ASN A 83 5.46 -1.21 3.96
C ASN A 83 4.70 0.06 3.49
N ALA A 84 3.97 0.66 4.43
CA ALA A 84 3.17 1.85 4.21
C ALA A 84 3.24 2.77 5.42
N ASN A 85 3.21 4.08 5.23
CA ASN A 85 3.18 5.04 6.31
C ASN A 85 1.77 5.60 6.56
N ALA A 86 1.53 5.96 7.82
CA ALA A 86 0.34 6.67 8.27
C ALA A 86 0.65 7.68 9.39
N HIS A 87 1.94 7.93 9.65
CA HIS A 87 2.42 8.74 10.77
C HIS A 87 3.48 9.73 10.32
N GLN A 88 3.44 10.96 10.86
CA GLN A 88 4.34 12.05 10.45
C GLN A 88 5.82 11.84 10.82
N THR A 89 6.12 10.90 11.71
CA THR A 89 7.42 10.80 12.37
C THR A 89 8.48 10.02 11.60
N ARG A 90 8.16 9.39 10.44
CA ARG A 90 9.01 8.36 9.85
C ARG A 90 9.14 8.41 8.33
N PHE A 91 9.38 9.60 7.80
CA PHE A 91 9.86 9.73 6.43
C PHE A 91 11.36 9.42 6.39
N GLY A 92 11.74 8.39 5.67
CA GLY A 92 13.13 8.07 5.42
C GLY A 92 13.84 9.12 4.52
N PRO A 93 15.17 9.05 4.37
CA PRO A 93 15.93 10.02 3.57
C PRO A 93 15.51 10.07 2.09
N GLN A 94 14.93 9.01 1.55
CA GLN A 94 14.40 8.97 0.18
C GLN A 94 13.27 9.98 -0.08
N TRP A 95 12.62 10.49 0.97
CA TRP A 95 11.55 11.47 0.87
C TRP A 95 12.02 12.93 0.87
N ALA A 96 13.33 13.17 1.04
CA ALA A 96 13.86 14.53 1.20
C ALA A 96 13.49 15.46 0.02
N GLU A 97 13.71 15.00 -1.22
CA GLU A 97 13.39 15.76 -2.43
C GLU A 97 11.88 15.98 -2.58
N THR A 98 11.10 14.95 -2.27
CA THR A 98 9.64 15.02 -2.32
C THR A 98 9.09 15.99 -1.27
N GLN A 99 9.63 16.00 -0.05
CA GLN A 99 9.26 16.97 0.99
C GLN A 99 9.67 18.40 0.63
N ALA A 100 10.84 18.58 0.01
CA ALA A 100 11.27 19.87 -0.50
C ALA A 100 10.29 20.40 -1.56
N TYR A 101 9.83 19.54 -2.47
CA TYR A 101 8.83 19.88 -3.47
C TYR A 101 7.48 20.27 -2.83
N TRP A 102 7.02 19.54 -1.82
CA TRP A 102 5.76 19.89 -1.13
C TRP A 102 5.82 21.24 -0.43
N THR A 103 6.99 21.58 0.12
CA THR A 103 7.20 22.84 0.83
C THR A 103 7.36 24.02 -0.13
N HIS A 104 8.06 23.80 -1.24
CA HIS A 104 8.35 24.80 -2.27
C HIS A 104 8.11 24.19 -3.66
N PRO A 105 6.88 24.26 -4.21
CA PRO A 105 6.51 23.61 -5.46
C PRO A 105 7.03 24.38 -6.69
N THR A 106 8.34 24.35 -6.90
CA THR A 106 9.03 24.87 -8.08
C THR A 106 9.24 23.76 -9.12
N GLU A 107 9.50 24.15 -10.37
CA GLU A 107 9.84 23.18 -11.44
C GLU A 107 11.11 22.39 -11.08
N GLU A 108 12.11 23.04 -10.48
CA GLU A 108 13.36 22.41 -10.04
C GLU A 108 13.08 21.33 -8.98
N ASN A 109 12.32 21.66 -7.92
CA ASN A 109 11.97 20.71 -6.88
C ASN A 109 11.07 19.59 -7.40
N GLN A 110 10.18 19.88 -8.36
CA GLN A 110 9.39 18.85 -9.02
C GLN A 110 10.28 17.88 -9.79
N ALA A 111 11.24 18.39 -10.55
CA ALA A 111 12.18 17.56 -11.29
C ALA A 111 13.00 16.66 -10.35
N ALA A 112 13.48 17.21 -9.22
CA ALA A 112 14.20 16.44 -8.19
C ALA A 112 13.30 15.35 -7.58
N ALA A 113 12.09 15.69 -7.14
CA ALA A 113 11.14 14.75 -6.52
C ALA A 113 10.72 13.61 -7.47
N THR A 114 10.77 13.82 -8.78
CA THR A 114 10.39 12.82 -9.80
C THR A 114 11.58 12.23 -10.55
N ALA A 115 12.82 12.53 -10.14
CA ALA A 115 14.03 12.04 -10.81
C ALA A 115 14.15 10.52 -10.80
N HIS A 116 13.52 9.84 -9.85
CA HIS A 116 13.47 8.38 -9.75
C HIS A 116 12.48 7.71 -10.73
N LEU A 117 11.64 8.48 -11.44
CA LEU A 117 10.72 7.94 -12.45
C LEU A 117 11.49 7.58 -13.73
N THR A 118 12.36 6.59 -13.63
CA THR A 118 13.23 6.04 -14.67
C THR A 118 13.18 4.51 -14.61
N PHE A 119 13.76 3.85 -15.62
CA PHE A 119 13.91 2.39 -15.59
C PHE A 119 14.69 1.91 -14.35
N GLU A 120 15.79 2.59 -14.03
CA GLU A 120 16.61 2.30 -12.85
C GLU A 120 15.82 2.49 -11.56
N GLY A 121 15.06 3.59 -11.45
CA GLY A 121 14.23 3.84 -10.28
C GLY A 121 13.10 2.83 -10.14
N THR A 122 12.51 2.36 -11.25
CA THR A 122 11.52 1.26 -11.24
C THR A 122 12.16 -0.03 -10.75
N ARG A 123 13.36 -0.38 -11.25
CA ARG A 123 14.13 -1.53 -10.75
C ARG A 123 14.46 -1.40 -9.27
N ASP A 124 14.85 -0.21 -8.83
CA ASP A 124 15.26 0.02 -7.44
C ASP A 124 14.11 -0.12 -6.44
N GLN A 125 12.84 -0.02 -6.87
CA GLN A 125 11.70 -0.40 -6.04
C GLN A 125 11.73 -1.89 -5.64
N TYR A 126 12.32 -2.73 -6.48
CA TYR A 126 12.49 -4.16 -6.23
C TYR A 126 13.77 -4.49 -5.48
N LEU A 127 14.87 -3.77 -5.76
CA LEU A 127 16.21 -4.21 -5.40
C LEU A 127 16.94 -3.29 -4.42
N ALA A 128 16.50 -2.04 -4.22
CA ALA A 128 17.21 -1.11 -3.35
C ALA A 128 17.26 -1.62 -1.89
N ASN A 129 18.46 -1.63 -1.32
CA ASN A 129 18.79 -2.13 0.02
C ASN A 129 18.53 -3.64 0.24
N VAL A 130 18.05 -4.37 -0.77
CA VAL A 130 17.76 -5.80 -0.66
C VAL A 130 19.08 -6.59 -0.71
N PRO A 131 19.33 -7.55 0.23
CA PRO A 131 20.50 -8.40 0.19
C PRO A 131 20.59 -9.18 -1.14
N PRO A 132 21.81 -9.42 -1.67
CA PRO A 132 22.00 -10.03 -2.99
C PRO A 132 21.33 -11.40 -3.16
N ASP A 133 21.30 -12.22 -2.12
CA ASP A 133 20.67 -13.54 -2.12
C ASP A 133 19.13 -13.47 -2.14
N VAL A 134 18.56 -12.42 -1.57
CA VAL A 134 17.11 -12.13 -1.65
C VAL A 134 16.78 -11.52 -3.01
N ALA A 135 17.58 -10.54 -3.47
CA ALA A 135 17.42 -9.89 -4.77
C ALA A 135 17.48 -10.89 -5.94
N ALA A 136 18.36 -11.90 -5.86
CA ALA A 136 18.49 -12.94 -6.87
C ALA A 136 17.21 -13.79 -7.09
N ARG A 137 16.24 -13.71 -6.19
CA ARG A 137 14.95 -14.41 -6.31
C ARG A 137 13.92 -13.62 -7.12
N ILE A 138 14.21 -12.35 -7.43
CA ILE A 138 13.28 -11.47 -8.16
C ILE A 138 13.71 -11.45 -9.63
N PRO A 139 12.93 -12.00 -10.57
CA PRO A 139 13.27 -12.00 -11.98
C PRO A 139 13.13 -10.60 -12.58
N ALA A 140 14.02 -10.26 -13.53
CA ALA A 140 14.10 -8.94 -14.15
C ALA A 140 12.81 -8.53 -14.86
N GLU A 141 12.08 -9.50 -15.39
CA GLU A 141 10.81 -9.30 -16.10
C GLU A 141 9.77 -8.54 -15.26
N ARG A 142 9.94 -8.48 -13.91
CA ARG A 142 9.02 -7.79 -13.02
C ARG A 142 9.09 -6.28 -13.22
N TRP A 143 10.28 -5.70 -13.05
CA TRP A 143 10.46 -4.26 -13.24
C TRP A 143 10.50 -3.85 -14.72
N GLU A 144 10.86 -4.75 -15.62
CA GLU A 144 10.77 -4.51 -17.06
C GLU A 144 9.32 -4.32 -17.49
N GLU A 145 8.41 -5.16 -17.00
CA GLU A 145 6.98 -5.05 -17.28
C GLU A 145 6.38 -3.80 -16.63
N ASP A 146 6.72 -3.52 -15.37
CA ASP A 146 6.25 -2.30 -14.69
C ASP A 146 6.72 -1.05 -15.44
N TRP A 147 7.98 -1.03 -15.88
CA TRP A 147 8.50 0.08 -16.68
C TRP A 147 7.77 0.21 -18.02
N ARG A 148 7.54 -0.91 -18.70
CA ARG A 148 6.76 -0.92 -19.95
C ARG A 148 5.40 -0.25 -19.74
N VAL A 149 4.72 -0.60 -18.67
CA VAL A 149 3.40 -0.07 -18.33
C VAL A 149 3.47 1.42 -17.96
N ILE A 150 4.44 1.85 -17.16
CA ILE A 150 4.65 3.26 -16.78
C ILE A 150 4.88 4.13 -18.03
N CYS A 151 5.49 3.60 -19.08
CA CYS A 151 5.74 4.31 -20.33
C CYS A 151 4.51 4.42 -21.26
N LEU A 152 3.39 3.79 -20.94
CA LEU A 152 2.15 3.94 -21.71
C LEU A 152 1.57 5.37 -21.56
N PRO A 153 0.76 5.85 -22.52
CA PRO A 153 0.24 7.21 -22.51
C PRO A 153 -0.47 7.60 -21.21
N GLY A 154 -0.10 8.74 -20.62
CA GLY A 154 -0.71 9.33 -19.43
C GLY A 154 -0.28 8.72 -18.09
N ARG A 155 0.40 7.56 -18.09
CA ARG A 155 0.75 6.87 -16.83
C ARG A 155 1.90 7.55 -16.09
N MET A 156 2.90 8.04 -16.80
CA MET A 156 3.96 8.85 -16.21
C MET A 156 3.43 10.13 -15.56
N ASP A 157 2.45 10.78 -16.19
CA ASP A 157 1.80 11.97 -15.62
C ASP A 157 0.95 11.62 -14.40
N THR A 158 0.34 10.44 -14.38
CA THR A 158 -0.34 9.89 -13.20
C THR A 158 0.64 9.76 -12.03
N GLN A 159 1.82 9.16 -12.24
CA GLN A 159 2.85 9.04 -11.20
C GLN A 159 3.28 10.40 -10.65
N ARG A 160 3.58 11.36 -11.53
CA ARG A 160 3.96 12.74 -11.14
C ARG A 160 2.85 13.42 -10.33
N ALA A 161 1.60 13.26 -10.75
CA ALA A 161 0.46 13.85 -10.04
C ALA A 161 0.26 13.24 -8.64
N LEU A 162 0.49 11.95 -8.47
CA LEU A 162 0.40 11.27 -7.16
C LEU A 162 1.53 11.71 -6.24
N ILE A 163 2.78 11.82 -6.72
CA ILE A 163 3.92 12.34 -5.96
C ILE A 163 3.62 13.77 -5.47
N ALA A 164 3.14 14.63 -6.35
CA ALA A 164 2.73 15.98 -6.01
C ALA A 164 1.57 16.01 -4.99
N GLY A 165 0.62 15.09 -5.14
CA GLY A 165 -0.57 14.98 -4.30
C GLY A 165 -0.35 14.29 -2.96
N TYR A 166 0.78 13.64 -2.74
CA TYR A 166 1.03 12.85 -1.53
C TYR A 166 1.08 13.73 -0.26
N SER A 167 1.48 14.99 -0.36
CA SER A 167 1.39 15.96 0.75
C SER A 167 -0.02 16.08 1.33
N ARG A 168 -1.05 15.94 0.50
CA ARG A 168 -2.45 15.96 0.94
C ARG A 168 -2.84 14.71 1.73
N TYR A 169 -2.23 13.58 1.43
CA TYR A 169 -2.35 12.38 2.24
C TYR A 169 -1.65 12.56 3.59
N VAL A 170 -0.43 13.08 3.60
CA VAL A 170 0.31 13.40 4.83
C VAL A 170 -0.49 14.36 5.72
N ALA A 171 -1.16 15.34 5.16
CA ALA A 171 -2.03 16.26 5.89
C ALA A 171 -3.26 15.57 6.54
N GLN A 172 -3.56 14.31 6.19
CA GLN A 172 -4.65 13.52 6.78
C GLN A 172 -4.17 12.60 7.92
N PHE A 173 -2.88 12.57 8.25
CA PHE A 173 -2.36 11.63 9.25
C PHE A 173 -3.00 11.78 10.64
N ASP A 174 -3.35 13.00 11.05
CA ASP A 174 -4.11 13.22 12.31
C ASP A 174 -5.50 12.58 12.22
N ALA A 175 -6.21 12.76 11.11
CA ALA A 175 -7.52 12.15 10.91
C ALA A 175 -7.42 10.61 10.80
N ILE A 176 -6.35 10.08 10.23
CA ILE A 176 -6.06 8.64 10.20
C ILE A 176 -5.78 8.14 11.62
N ALA A 177 -5.00 8.88 12.42
CA ALA A 177 -4.75 8.53 13.82
C ALA A 177 -6.05 8.48 14.62
N ASP A 178 -6.95 9.45 14.45
CA ASP A 178 -8.29 9.46 15.08
C ASP A 178 -9.14 8.26 14.64
N TYR A 179 -9.11 7.92 13.33
CA TYR A 179 -9.78 6.73 12.80
C TYR A 179 -9.24 5.46 13.45
N LEU A 180 -7.93 5.27 13.47
CA LEU A 180 -7.29 4.10 14.07
C LEU A 180 -7.57 4.00 15.57
N ALA A 181 -7.50 5.12 16.31
CA ALA A 181 -7.79 5.16 17.74
C ALA A 181 -9.26 4.80 18.05
N ARG A 182 -10.18 5.29 17.24
CA ARG A 182 -11.62 5.08 17.44
C ARG A 182 -12.08 3.67 17.07
N TRP A 183 -11.65 3.17 15.91
CA TRP A 183 -12.19 1.95 15.32
C TRP A 183 -11.39 0.69 15.67
N GLN A 184 -10.10 0.82 15.94
CA GLN A 184 -9.21 -0.28 16.31
C GLN A 184 -9.44 -1.54 15.45
N PRO A 185 -9.39 -1.44 14.10
CA PRO A 185 -9.64 -2.57 13.24
C PRO A 185 -8.66 -3.70 13.54
N PRO A 186 -9.08 -4.97 13.49
CA PRO A 186 -8.15 -6.09 13.48
C PRO A 186 -7.07 -5.85 12.44
N SER A 187 -5.80 -6.06 12.76
CA SER A 187 -4.72 -5.69 11.84
C SER A 187 -3.58 -6.69 11.85
N LEU A 188 -3.06 -6.95 10.67
CA LEU A 188 -1.85 -7.74 10.39
C LEU A 188 -0.85 -6.83 9.70
N MET A 189 0.38 -6.79 10.18
CA MET A 189 1.50 -6.10 9.52
C MET A 189 2.49 -7.12 8.96
N LEU A 190 2.84 -6.95 7.69
CA LEU A 190 3.85 -7.68 6.96
C LEU A 190 4.89 -6.66 6.49
N TRP A 191 6.12 -6.68 7.03
CA TRP A 191 7.09 -5.62 6.77
C TRP A 191 8.40 -6.17 6.24
N GLY A 192 8.82 -5.70 5.07
CA GLY A 192 10.14 -5.95 4.52
C GLY A 192 11.16 -4.99 5.17
N ARG A 193 12.10 -5.53 5.95
CA ARG A 193 13.05 -4.73 6.75
C ARG A 193 14.09 -3.96 5.94
N HIS A 194 14.25 -4.33 4.66
CA HIS A 194 15.20 -3.73 3.74
C HIS A 194 14.55 -2.68 2.81
N ASP A 195 13.33 -2.27 3.11
CA ASP A 195 12.65 -1.23 2.34
C ASP A 195 13.46 0.06 2.32
N ALA A 196 13.73 0.56 1.12
CA ALA A 196 14.44 1.82 0.92
C ALA A 196 13.54 3.06 1.12
N PHE A 197 12.22 2.90 1.02
CA PHE A 197 11.24 3.98 1.01
C PHE A 197 10.56 4.18 2.36
N PHE A 198 10.22 3.09 3.06
CA PHE A 198 9.52 3.14 4.34
C PHE A 198 10.40 2.59 5.46
N ASP A 199 10.78 3.48 6.39
CA ASP A 199 11.68 3.16 7.50
C ASP A 199 11.08 2.06 8.40
N LEU A 200 11.91 1.10 8.81
CA LEU A 200 11.52 0.05 9.75
C LEU A 200 10.96 0.62 11.07
N ALA A 201 11.40 1.80 11.48
CA ALA A 201 10.88 2.46 12.68
C ALA A 201 9.39 2.85 12.57
N GLU A 202 8.82 2.94 11.36
CA GLU A 202 7.39 3.16 11.16
C GLU A 202 6.54 2.00 11.73
N THR A 203 7.09 0.78 11.79
CA THR A 203 6.44 -0.37 12.43
C THR A 203 6.07 -0.11 13.88
N LEU A 204 6.89 0.65 14.62
CA LEU A 204 6.61 1.02 16.00
C LEU A 204 5.42 1.98 16.10
N SER A 205 5.31 2.93 15.18
CA SER A 205 4.17 3.85 15.11
C SER A 205 2.87 3.09 14.84
N TRP A 206 2.89 2.13 13.92
CA TRP A 206 1.76 1.24 13.67
C TRP A 206 1.34 0.44 14.90
N MET A 207 2.30 -0.20 15.59
CA MET A 207 2.02 -0.99 16.80
C MET A 207 1.54 -0.13 17.97
N GLN A 208 1.96 1.15 18.05
CA GLN A 208 1.43 2.11 19.03
C GLN A 208 -0.01 2.52 18.70
N ALA A 209 -0.32 2.79 17.44
CA ALA A 209 -1.66 3.15 16.99
C ALA A 209 -2.65 1.97 17.13
N LEU A 210 -2.18 0.75 16.88
CA LEU A 210 -2.95 -0.49 16.91
C LEU A 210 -2.31 -1.52 17.85
N PRO A 211 -2.46 -1.40 19.18
CA PRO A 211 -1.74 -2.22 20.17
C PRO A 211 -2.02 -3.73 20.08
N ARG A 212 -3.06 -4.15 19.33
CA ARG A 212 -3.40 -5.55 19.09
C ARG A 212 -3.02 -6.03 17.70
N MET A 213 -2.25 -5.24 16.96
CA MET A 213 -1.72 -5.61 15.65
C MET A 213 -0.79 -6.81 15.77
N GLU A 214 -1.00 -7.81 14.94
CA GLU A 214 -0.03 -8.86 14.71
C GLU A 214 1.02 -8.35 13.71
N ALA A 215 2.30 -8.47 14.04
CA ALA A 215 3.38 -7.91 13.25
C ALA A 215 4.44 -8.95 12.89
N HIS A 216 4.80 -9.02 11.62
CA HIS A 216 5.83 -9.89 11.08
C HIS A 216 6.83 -9.09 10.24
N ILE A 217 8.10 -9.20 10.59
CA ILE A 217 9.21 -8.56 9.89
C ILE A 217 9.93 -9.62 9.05
N PHE A 218 10.06 -9.36 7.76
CA PHE A 218 10.67 -10.26 6.79
C PHE A 218 12.04 -9.76 6.33
N ASP A 219 12.88 -10.70 5.94
CA ASP A 219 14.14 -10.44 5.25
C ASP A 219 13.88 -10.13 3.76
N ALA A 220 13.15 -9.05 3.52
CA ALA A 220 12.61 -8.63 2.23
C ALA A 220 12.71 -7.12 2.04
N GLY A 221 12.61 -6.66 0.81
CA GLY A 221 12.51 -5.25 0.44
C GLY A 221 11.07 -4.73 0.41
N HIS A 222 10.89 -3.62 -0.29
CA HIS A 222 9.61 -2.92 -0.47
C HIS A 222 8.51 -3.83 -1.02
N LEU A 223 8.80 -4.60 -2.07
CA LEU A 223 7.86 -5.53 -2.72
C LEU A 223 7.98 -6.95 -2.11
N LEU A 224 7.71 -7.06 -0.81
CA LEU A 224 7.87 -8.25 0.00
C LEU A 224 7.27 -9.51 -0.63
N LEU A 225 6.11 -9.41 -1.27
CA LEU A 225 5.42 -10.56 -1.86
C LEU A 225 6.16 -11.16 -3.06
N GLU A 226 7.13 -10.47 -3.66
CA GLU A 226 7.96 -11.05 -4.73
C GLU A 226 8.91 -12.14 -4.23
N THR A 227 9.26 -12.09 -2.95
CA THR A 227 10.23 -13.03 -2.35
C THR A 227 9.66 -13.89 -1.23
N HIS A 228 8.55 -13.46 -0.58
CA HIS A 228 7.97 -14.10 0.60
C HIS A 228 6.46 -14.31 0.46
N SER A 229 5.96 -14.57 -0.74
CA SER A 229 4.53 -14.78 -1.02
C SER A 229 3.91 -15.90 -0.18
N ALA A 230 4.51 -17.08 -0.13
CA ALA A 230 3.96 -18.24 0.57
C ALA A 230 3.81 -18.03 2.09
N PRO A 231 4.85 -17.59 2.85
CA PRO A 231 4.67 -17.29 4.27
C PRO A 231 3.70 -16.12 4.50
N ALA A 232 3.69 -15.09 3.65
CA ALA A 232 2.76 -13.98 3.75
C ALA A 232 1.30 -14.44 3.53
N ALA A 233 1.05 -15.29 2.51
CA ALA A 233 -0.27 -15.87 2.26
C ALA A 233 -0.77 -16.68 3.46
N SER A 234 0.09 -17.51 4.05
CA SER A 234 -0.24 -18.30 5.24
C SER A 234 -0.68 -17.42 6.42
N LEU A 235 0.05 -16.34 6.69
CA LEU A 235 -0.28 -15.38 7.75
C LEU A 235 -1.60 -14.64 7.47
N MET A 236 -1.82 -14.22 6.22
CA MET A 236 -3.06 -13.56 5.82
C MET A 236 -4.28 -14.49 5.97
N LEU A 237 -4.16 -15.75 5.55
CA LEU A 237 -5.22 -16.75 5.70
C LEU A 237 -5.55 -17.00 7.18
N ASP A 238 -4.53 -17.15 8.02
CA ASP A 238 -4.71 -17.35 9.45
C ASP A 238 -5.35 -16.14 10.13
N PHE A 239 -4.91 -14.94 9.77
CA PHE A 239 -5.50 -13.68 10.23
C PHE A 239 -6.98 -13.56 9.86
N ILE A 240 -7.35 -13.81 8.60
CA ILE A 240 -8.73 -13.75 8.12
C ILE A 240 -9.60 -14.78 8.85
N ARG A 241 -9.11 -16.02 9.03
CA ARG A 241 -9.83 -17.08 9.76
C ARG A 241 -10.13 -16.67 11.19
N ARG A 242 -9.12 -16.21 11.95
CA ARG A 242 -9.27 -15.76 13.35
C ARG A 242 -10.20 -14.56 13.49
N ALA A 243 -10.16 -13.62 12.55
CA ALA A 243 -11.05 -12.46 12.55
C ALA A 243 -12.51 -12.87 12.32
N LYS A 244 -12.77 -13.83 11.41
CA LYS A 244 -14.11 -14.39 11.18
C LYS A 244 -14.66 -15.13 12.40
N GLU A 245 -13.84 -15.88 13.12
CA GLU A 245 -14.23 -16.59 14.35
C GLU A 245 -14.66 -15.61 15.44
N LYS A 246 -13.86 -14.59 15.73
CA LYS A 246 -14.16 -13.54 16.71
C LYS A 246 -15.43 -12.75 16.37
N SER A 247 -15.70 -12.50 15.10
CA SER A 247 -16.93 -11.84 14.67
C SER A 247 -18.17 -12.69 14.95
N LYS A 248 -18.11 -14.00 14.72
CA LYS A 248 -19.21 -14.94 15.02
C LYS A 248 -19.50 -15.05 16.52
N GLU A 249 -18.47 -15.01 17.37
CA GLU A 249 -18.62 -15.02 18.82
C GLU A 249 -19.34 -13.76 19.34
N ARG A 250 -19.00 -12.59 18.80
CA ARG A 250 -19.65 -11.31 19.14
C ARG A 250 -21.13 -11.23 18.76
N VAL A 251 -21.54 -11.92 17.72
CA VAL A 251 -22.96 -11.96 17.29
C VAL A 251 -23.77 -12.95 18.14
N ARG A 252 -23.12 -13.90 18.80
CA ARG A 252 -23.77 -14.93 19.68
C ARG A 252 -23.86 -14.52 21.15
N ALA A 253 -23.12 -13.50 21.56
CA ALA A 253 -23.11 -12.96 22.93
C ALA A 253 -24.05 -11.76 23.05
#